data_1ab5b0f1d6a96e565b573d1d432ebe0c
#
_entry.id   1ab5b0f1d6a96e565b573d1d432ebe0c
#
_cell.length_a   1.000
_cell.length_b   1.000
_cell.length_c   1.000
_cell.angle_alpha   90.00
_cell.angle_beta   90.00
_cell.angle_gamma   90.00
#
_symmetry.space_group_name_H-M   'P 1'
#
loop_
_entity.id
_entity.type
_entity.pdbx_description
1 polymer ?
#
loop_
_entity_poly.entity_id
_entity_poly.type
_entity_poly.pdbx_seq_one_letter_code
_entity_poly.pdbx_strand_id
1 'polypeptide(L)' 'MIIKQGSRFVLKSKDGSKTLGTFDTKEQAMKREKQINFFKYLDKRKKK' A
#
# COMPACT_ATOMS: atom_id res chain seq x y z
N MET A 1 -2.32 1.34 4.31
CA MET A 1 -2.15 1.04 5.74
C MET A 1 -1.24 -0.17 5.90
N ILE A 2 -0.26 -0.05 6.75
CA ILE A 2 0.72 -1.10 6.95
C ILE A 2 0.55 -1.70 8.34
N ILE A 3 0.42 -3.02 8.39
CA ILE A 3 0.23 -3.73 9.64
C ILE A 3 1.35 -4.74 9.80
N LYS A 4 1.94 -4.78 10.99
CA LYS A 4 2.98 -5.75 11.27
C LYS A 4 2.37 -7.04 11.79
N GLN A 5 2.69 -8.14 11.13
CA GLN A 5 2.21 -9.45 11.55
C GLN A 5 3.41 -10.38 11.69
N GLY A 6 3.77 -10.67 12.91
CA GLY A 6 4.94 -11.51 13.15
C GLY A 6 6.18 -10.83 12.62
N SER A 7 6.88 -11.49 11.72
CA SER A 7 8.09 -10.94 11.12
C SER A 7 7.82 -10.33 9.76
N ARG A 8 6.56 -10.14 9.39
CA ARG A 8 6.22 -9.60 8.08
C ARG A 8 5.36 -8.37 8.21
N PHE A 9 5.32 -7.60 7.12
CA PHE A 9 4.49 -6.40 7.05
C PHE A 9 3.44 -6.58 5.97
N VAL A 10 2.20 -6.33 6.34
CA VAL A 10 1.07 -6.50 5.43
C VAL A 10 0.53 -5.14 5.05
N LEU A 11 0.43 -4.91 3.75
CA LEU A 11 -0.12 -3.67 3.25
C LEU A 11 -1.60 -3.86 2.95
N LYS A 12 -2.43 -3.10 3.61
CA LYS A 12 -3.88 -3.20 3.43
C LYS A 12 -4.45 -1.91 2.87
N SER A 13 -5.64 -2.02 2.33
CA SER A 13 -6.32 -0.86 1.80
C SER A 13 -6.69 0.10 2.91
N LYS A 14 -7.17 1.28 2.53
CA LYS A 14 -7.48 2.32 3.49
C LYS A 14 -8.43 1.87 4.57
N ASP A 15 -9.43 1.10 4.18
CA ASP A 15 -10.44 0.62 5.14
C ASP A 15 -10.04 -0.72 5.77
N GLY A 16 -8.92 -1.28 5.35
CA GLY A 16 -8.43 -2.53 5.91
C GLY A 16 -9.14 -3.77 5.43
N SER A 17 -10.04 -3.64 4.47
CA SER A 17 -10.81 -4.78 4.02
C SER A 17 -10.07 -5.63 2.98
N LYS A 18 -9.07 -5.09 2.34
CA LYS A 18 -8.33 -5.82 1.31
C LYS A 18 -6.84 -5.81 1.61
N THR A 19 -6.21 -6.94 1.34
CA THR A 19 -4.75 -7.05 1.47
C THR A 19 -4.13 -6.73 0.12
N LEU A 20 -3.34 -5.67 0.08
CA LEU A 20 -2.70 -5.24 -1.15
C LEU A 20 -1.36 -5.92 -1.38
N GLY A 21 -0.74 -6.39 -0.32
CA GLY A 21 0.53 -7.09 -0.47
C GLY A 21 1.13 -7.45 0.86
N THR A 22 2.09 -8.38 0.82
CA THR A 22 2.82 -8.80 2.01
C THR A 22 4.30 -8.64 1.74
N PHE A 23 5.01 -8.04 2.69
CA PHE A 23 6.43 -7.73 2.51
C PHE A 23 7.23 -8.18 3.70
N ASP A 24 8.51 -8.42 3.46
CA ASP A 24 9.41 -8.85 4.53
C ASP A 24 9.93 -7.67 5.35
N THR A 25 9.96 -6.49 4.76
CA THR A 25 10.46 -5.30 5.44
C THR A 25 9.46 -4.16 5.33
N LYS A 26 9.51 -3.29 6.34
CA LYS A 26 8.65 -2.12 6.36
C LYS A 26 8.95 -1.20 5.19
N GLU A 27 10.21 -1.13 4.82
CA GLU A 27 10.62 -0.28 3.71
C GLU A 27 9.91 -0.66 2.42
N GLN A 28 9.85 -1.95 2.16
CA GLN A 28 9.19 -2.43 0.96
C GLN A 28 7.70 -2.11 0.98
N ALA A 29 7.08 -2.29 2.13
CA ALA A 29 5.67 -1.99 2.28
C ALA A 29 5.40 -0.51 2.06
N MET A 30 6.24 0.33 2.61
CA MET A 30 6.08 1.77 2.45
C MET A 30 6.27 2.20 1.00
N LYS A 31 7.23 1.60 0.34
CA LYS A 31 7.47 1.89 -1.07
C LYS A 31 6.25 1.57 -1.90
N ARG A 32 5.67 0.41 -1.64
CA ARG A 32 4.49 -0.01 -2.40
C ARG A 32 3.31 0.91 -2.14
N GLU A 33 3.12 1.28 -0.88
CA GLU A 33 2.05 2.18 -0.53
C GLU A 33 2.18 3.52 -1.25
N LYS A 34 3.39 4.01 -1.33
CA LYS A 34 3.67 5.25 -2.02
C LYS A 34 3.33 5.14 -3.49
N GLN A 35 3.69 4.03 -4.10
CA GLN A 35 3.40 3.81 -5.51
C GLN A 35 1.90 3.80 -5.77
N ILE A 36 1.17 3.12 -4.92
CA ILE A 36 -0.27 3.03 -5.09
C ILE A 36 -0.91 4.40 -4.97
N ASN A 37 -0.48 5.19 -4.00
CA ASN A 37 -0.99 6.54 -3.84
C ASN A 37 -0.66 7.41 -5.05
N PHE A 38 0.53 7.22 -5.57
CA PHE A 38 0.96 7.98 -6.74
C PHE A 38 0.09 7.66 -7.96
N PHE A 39 -0.17 6.39 -8.17
CA PHE A 39 -1.02 5.98 -9.28
C PHE A 39 -2.44 6.51 -9.14
N LYS A 40 -2.95 6.50 -7.94
CA LYS A 40 -4.27 7.05 -7.69
C LYS A 40 -4.33 8.52 -8.04
N TYR A 41 -3.29 9.23 -7.69
CA TYR A 41 -3.22 10.66 -7.99
C TYR A 41 -3.20 10.89 -9.49
N LEU A 42 -2.39 10.14 -10.21
CA LEU A 42 -2.30 10.26 -11.66
C LEU A 42 -3.62 9.91 -12.33
N ASP A 43 -4.26 8.88 -11.85
CA ASP A 43 -5.54 8.45 -12.41
C ASP A 43 -6.56 9.56 -12.30
N LYS A 44 -6.60 10.23 -11.18
CA LYS A 44 -7.51 11.33 -10.97
C LYS A 44 -7.27 12.45 -11.94
N ARG A 45 -6.03 12.76 -12.17
CA ARG A 45 -5.71 13.84 -13.11
C ARG A 45 -6.09 13.48 -14.52
N LYS A 46 -5.92 12.24 -14.87
CA LYS A 46 -6.25 11.78 -16.21
C LYS A 46 -7.73 11.85 -16.50
N LYS A 47 -8.50 11.70 -15.49
CA LYS A 47 -9.95 11.65 -15.65
C LYS A 47 -10.56 12.97 -16.04
N LYS A 48 -9.84 14.01 -15.92
CA LYS A 48 -10.41 15.29 -16.25
C LYS A 48 -10.95 15.41 -17.64
#